data_114022ca27b6ac6e58125a317550101b
#
_entry.id   114022ca27b6ac6e58125a317550101b
#
_cell.length_a   1.000
_cell.length_b   1.000
_cell.length_c   1.000
_cell.angle_alpha   90.00
_cell.angle_beta   90.00
_cell.angle_gamma   90.00
#
_symmetry.space_group_name_H-M   'P 1'
#
loop_
_entity.id
_entity.type
_entity.pdbx_description
1 polymer ?
#
loop_
_entity_poly.entity_id
_entity_poly.type
_entity_poly.pdbx_seq_one_letter_code
_entity_poly.pdbx_strand_id
1 'polypeptide(L)'
;LVIPAAYAYARLDFPFKNASLSLFLGVNMFTGAVLLIPLYRVLRTLGMLNTYWAMIVPGVAFLIPTGIWLLRSYLEKIPVELEEAAFVDGASRLYTLRRVVLPLALPGLIVVSIAVFIGAYAQQFLFAITFNQTREYQPLPAGLFEFIGYQSVTWNEMMAAALTGVLPVMVIFLFLQKYLIAGLTAGAVKE
;
A
#
# COMPACT_ATOMS: atom_id res chain seq x y z
N LEU A 1 -9.55 5.54 0.28
CA LEU A 1 -9.40 5.82 -1.16
C LEU A 1 -9.34 4.54 -2.00
N VAL A 2 -8.52 3.55 -1.64
CA VAL A 2 -8.32 2.30 -2.42
C VAL A 2 -9.63 1.52 -2.61
N ILE A 3 -10.41 1.33 -1.54
CA ILE A 3 -11.63 0.51 -1.57
C ILE A 3 -12.67 1.02 -2.58
N PRO A 4 -13.13 2.29 -2.53
CA PRO A 4 -14.12 2.76 -3.48
C PRO A 4 -13.58 2.80 -4.91
N ALA A 5 -12.30 3.11 -5.10
CA ALA A 5 -11.69 3.07 -6.42
C ALA A 5 -11.62 1.66 -6.98
N ALA A 6 -11.12 0.69 -6.20
CA ALA A 6 -11.06 -0.71 -6.63
C ALA A 6 -12.45 -1.28 -6.96
N TYR A 7 -13.47 -0.92 -6.16
CA TYR A 7 -14.87 -1.29 -6.45
C TYR A 7 -15.36 -0.69 -7.76
N ALA A 8 -15.08 0.60 -7.99
CA ALA A 8 -15.44 1.24 -9.26
C ALA A 8 -14.77 0.55 -10.46
N TYR A 9 -13.48 0.23 -10.35
CA TYR A 9 -12.76 -0.52 -11.38
C TYR A 9 -13.24 -1.97 -11.54
N ALA A 10 -13.77 -2.61 -10.51
CA ALA A 10 -14.26 -3.97 -10.60
C ALA A 10 -15.68 -4.05 -11.19
N ARG A 11 -16.55 -3.09 -10.87
CA ARG A 11 -18.01 -3.19 -11.09
C ARG A 11 -18.62 -2.15 -12.02
N LEU A 12 -17.96 -1.00 -12.17
CA LEU A 12 -18.50 0.07 -13.01
C LEU A 12 -17.83 0.09 -14.37
N ASP A 13 -18.61 0.40 -15.40
CA ASP A 13 -18.11 0.69 -16.72
C ASP A 13 -18.09 2.20 -16.91
N PHE A 14 -16.91 2.72 -17.18
CA PHE A 14 -16.69 4.14 -17.45
C PHE A 14 -15.65 4.32 -18.56
N PRO A 15 -15.71 5.45 -19.29
CA PRO A 15 -14.77 5.71 -20.38
C PRO A 15 -13.33 5.73 -19.84
N PHE A 16 -12.40 5.19 -20.63
CA PHE A 16 -10.97 5.11 -20.32
C PHE A 16 -10.60 4.26 -19.09
N LYS A 17 -11.50 3.37 -18.60
CA LYS A 17 -11.26 2.48 -17.46
C LYS A 17 -9.91 1.77 -17.52
N ASN A 18 -9.63 1.07 -18.62
CA ASN A 18 -8.38 0.32 -18.77
C ASN A 18 -7.17 1.26 -18.97
N ALA A 19 -7.35 2.36 -19.72
CA ALA A 19 -6.28 3.32 -19.95
C ALA A 19 -5.87 4.03 -18.65
N SER A 20 -6.83 4.42 -17.80
CA SER A 20 -6.54 5.04 -16.51
C SER A 20 -5.84 4.08 -15.55
N LEU A 21 -6.25 2.80 -15.53
CA LEU A 21 -5.57 1.80 -14.71
C LEU A 21 -4.13 1.55 -15.19
N SER A 22 -3.94 1.45 -16.51
CA SER A 22 -2.61 1.31 -17.10
C SER A 22 -1.73 2.53 -16.82
N LEU A 23 -2.30 3.74 -16.86
CA LEU A 23 -1.58 4.96 -16.50
C LEU A 23 -1.17 4.95 -15.02
N PHE A 24 -2.06 4.55 -14.11
CA PHE A 24 -1.74 4.42 -12.69
C PHE A 24 -0.61 3.41 -12.43
N LEU A 25 -0.66 2.27 -13.11
CA LEU A 25 0.41 1.27 -13.01
C LEU A 25 1.70 1.76 -13.67
N GLY A 26 1.59 2.52 -14.76
CA GLY A 26 2.72 3.13 -15.46
C GLY A 26 3.52 4.10 -14.58
N VAL A 27 2.87 4.80 -13.65
CA VAL A 27 3.57 5.67 -12.67
C VAL A 27 4.56 4.86 -11.82
N ASN A 28 4.25 3.60 -11.50
CA ASN A 28 5.14 2.74 -10.74
C ASN A 28 6.38 2.26 -11.54
N MET A 29 6.38 2.44 -12.86
CA MET A 29 7.58 2.16 -13.68
C MET A 29 8.66 3.23 -13.50
N PHE A 30 8.29 4.43 -13.05
CA PHE A 30 9.27 5.44 -12.67
C PHE A 30 9.89 5.06 -11.33
N THR A 31 11.17 4.82 -11.32
CA THR A 31 11.90 4.56 -10.09
C THR A 31 11.79 5.79 -9.17
N GLY A 32 11.44 5.56 -7.89
CA GLY A 32 11.33 6.64 -6.91
C GLY A 32 12.55 7.56 -6.87
N ALA A 33 13.75 7.03 -7.16
CA ALA A 33 14.97 7.81 -7.24
C ALA A 33 14.93 8.92 -8.30
N VAL A 34 14.32 8.70 -9.45
CA VAL A 34 14.18 9.72 -10.52
C VAL A 34 13.28 10.86 -10.08
N LEU A 35 12.28 10.55 -9.28
CA LEU A 35 11.30 11.53 -8.81
C LEU A 35 11.72 12.25 -7.53
N LEU A 36 12.85 11.89 -6.90
CA LEU A 36 13.32 12.53 -5.66
C LEU A 36 13.47 14.04 -5.80
N ILE A 37 14.16 14.51 -6.85
CA ILE A 37 14.42 15.95 -7.04
C ILE A 37 13.12 16.73 -7.30
N PRO A 38 12.24 16.32 -8.25
CA PRO A 38 10.97 16.99 -8.44
C PRO A 38 10.09 17.01 -7.18
N LEU A 39 9.97 15.87 -6.50
CA LEU A 39 9.18 15.76 -5.27
C LEU A 39 9.75 16.63 -4.15
N TYR A 40 11.07 16.65 -3.97
CA TYR A 40 11.72 17.52 -3.00
C TYR A 40 11.35 18.99 -3.24
N ARG A 41 11.39 19.46 -4.49
CA ARG A 41 11.02 20.84 -4.83
C ARG A 41 9.56 21.13 -4.49
N VAL A 42 8.63 20.23 -4.85
CA VAL A 42 7.21 20.37 -4.54
C VAL A 42 6.98 20.40 -3.03
N LEU A 43 7.53 19.44 -2.29
CA LEU A 43 7.39 19.38 -0.83
C LEU A 43 8.00 20.59 -0.13
N ARG A 44 9.12 21.11 -0.65
CA ARG A 44 9.75 22.33 -0.16
C ARG A 44 8.85 23.55 -0.36
N THR A 45 8.26 23.72 -1.55
CA THR A 45 7.35 24.84 -1.82
C THR A 45 6.07 24.79 -1.00
N LEU A 46 5.62 23.58 -0.64
CA LEU A 46 4.46 23.36 0.22
C LEU A 46 4.81 23.43 1.73
N GLY A 47 6.08 23.61 2.09
CA GLY A 47 6.51 23.65 3.51
C GLY A 47 6.36 22.31 4.23
N MET A 48 6.38 21.19 3.50
CA MET A 48 6.13 19.84 4.05
C MET A 48 7.42 19.11 4.44
N LEU A 49 8.61 19.62 4.09
CA LEU A 49 9.88 18.98 4.48
C LEU A 49 10.01 18.90 5.99
N ASN A 50 10.67 17.86 6.48
CA ASN A 50 10.82 17.56 7.91
C ASN A 50 9.48 17.47 8.64
N THR A 51 8.50 16.83 8.01
CA THR A 51 7.19 16.51 8.61
C THR A 51 6.77 15.08 8.21
N TYR A 52 5.80 14.51 8.93
CA TYR A 52 5.19 13.23 8.52
C TYR A 52 4.58 13.29 7.12
N TRP A 53 4.09 14.45 6.69
CA TRP A 53 3.47 14.63 5.37
C TRP A 53 4.46 14.46 4.22
N ALA A 54 5.76 14.75 4.45
CA ALA A 54 6.80 14.51 3.47
C ALA A 54 6.92 13.04 3.05
N MET A 55 6.52 12.12 3.95
CA MET A 55 6.51 10.68 3.70
C MET A 55 5.15 10.18 3.26
N ILE A 56 4.08 10.67 3.91
CA ILE A 56 2.72 10.19 3.68
C ILE A 56 2.25 10.51 2.26
N VAL A 57 2.45 11.74 1.79
CA VAL A 57 1.93 12.19 0.49
C VAL A 57 2.55 11.40 -0.68
N PRO A 58 3.88 11.31 -0.82
CA PRO A 58 4.48 10.48 -1.86
C PRO A 58 4.14 8.99 -1.68
N GLY A 59 4.20 8.48 -0.44
CA GLY A 59 3.89 7.09 -0.14
C GLY A 59 2.49 6.69 -0.58
N VAL A 60 1.50 7.50 -0.27
CA VAL A 60 0.11 7.29 -0.72
C VAL A 60 0.03 7.33 -2.24
N ALA A 61 0.69 8.29 -2.90
CA ALA A 61 0.66 8.42 -4.35
C ALA A 61 1.20 7.18 -5.08
N PHE A 62 2.29 6.58 -4.57
CA PHE A 62 2.89 5.38 -5.17
C PHE A 62 2.20 4.08 -4.80
N LEU A 63 1.60 3.99 -3.61
CA LEU A 63 1.00 2.74 -3.12
C LEU A 63 -0.47 2.57 -3.52
N ILE A 64 -1.21 3.66 -3.74
CA ILE A 64 -2.62 3.60 -4.16
C ILE A 64 -2.81 2.78 -5.44
N PRO A 65 -2.05 2.98 -6.54
CA PRO A 65 -2.23 2.22 -7.78
C PRO A 65 -2.13 0.71 -7.58
N THR A 66 -1.09 0.29 -6.86
CA THR A 66 -0.89 -1.13 -6.52
C THR A 66 -2.00 -1.68 -5.64
N GLY A 67 -2.44 -0.91 -4.64
CA GLY A 67 -3.56 -1.29 -3.78
C GLY A 67 -4.88 -1.43 -4.55
N ILE A 68 -5.17 -0.52 -5.47
CA ILE A 68 -6.36 -0.59 -6.34
C ILE A 68 -6.29 -1.83 -7.23
N TRP A 69 -5.18 -2.07 -7.89
CA TRP A 69 -5.01 -3.21 -8.80
C TRP A 69 -5.16 -4.55 -8.07
N LEU A 70 -4.51 -4.70 -6.93
CA LEU A 70 -4.62 -5.91 -6.10
C LEU A 70 -6.05 -6.13 -5.61
N LEU A 71 -6.66 -5.09 -5.01
CA LEU A 71 -8.01 -5.23 -4.45
C LEU A 71 -9.06 -5.49 -5.53
N ARG A 72 -8.94 -4.83 -6.68
CA ARG A 72 -9.79 -5.09 -7.85
C ARG A 72 -9.79 -6.58 -8.20
N SER A 73 -8.61 -7.21 -8.29
CA SER A 73 -8.47 -8.63 -8.64
C SER A 73 -9.15 -9.58 -7.64
N TYR A 74 -9.29 -9.17 -6.38
CA TYR A 74 -10.08 -9.89 -5.38
C TYR A 74 -11.58 -9.65 -5.54
N LEU A 75 -11.98 -8.40 -5.79
CA LEU A 75 -13.38 -8.05 -5.97
C LEU A 75 -13.99 -8.71 -7.21
N GLU A 76 -13.23 -8.85 -8.28
CA GLU A 76 -13.67 -9.51 -9.52
C GLU A 76 -14.00 -11.02 -9.34
N LYS A 77 -13.46 -11.65 -8.29
CA LYS A 77 -13.76 -13.05 -7.95
C LYS A 77 -15.07 -13.24 -7.19
N ILE A 78 -15.63 -12.17 -6.64
CA ILE A 78 -16.91 -12.22 -5.93
C ILE A 78 -18.03 -12.23 -6.96
N PRO A 79 -18.96 -13.22 -6.92
CA PRO A 79 -20.08 -13.30 -7.85
C PRO A 79 -20.93 -12.03 -7.84
N VAL A 80 -21.24 -11.50 -9.03
CA VAL A 80 -22.03 -10.26 -9.19
C VAL A 80 -23.46 -10.46 -8.72
N GLU A 81 -23.97 -11.65 -8.83
CA GLU A 81 -25.33 -12.07 -8.47
C GLU A 81 -25.68 -11.74 -7.01
N LEU A 82 -24.67 -11.75 -6.13
CA LEU A 82 -24.87 -11.36 -4.71
C LEU A 82 -25.17 -9.87 -4.56
N GLU A 83 -24.59 -9.04 -5.42
CA GLU A 83 -24.86 -7.60 -5.44
C GLU A 83 -26.20 -7.32 -6.09
N GLU A 84 -26.53 -8.04 -7.19
CA GLU A 84 -27.81 -7.92 -7.88
C GLU A 84 -28.97 -8.32 -6.96
N ALA A 85 -28.84 -9.40 -6.21
CA ALA A 85 -29.83 -9.78 -5.20
C ALA A 85 -30.08 -8.67 -4.17
N ALA A 86 -28.99 -8.06 -3.66
CA ALA A 86 -29.12 -6.95 -2.73
C ALA A 86 -29.80 -5.72 -3.37
N PHE A 87 -29.59 -5.45 -4.66
CA PHE A 87 -30.25 -4.36 -5.37
C PHE A 87 -31.74 -4.64 -5.57
N VAL A 88 -32.14 -5.90 -5.83
CA VAL A 88 -33.55 -6.33 -5.90
C VAL A 88 -34.24 -6.11 -4.55
N ASP A 89 -33.52 -6.34 -3.43
CA ASP A 89 -34.00 -6.07 -2.08
C ASP A 89 -34.03 -4.57 -1.73
N GLY A 90 -33.71 -3.69 -2.69
CA GLY A 90 -33.77 -2.23 -2.51
C GLY A 90 -32.51 -1.63 -1.86
N ALA A 91 -31.42 -2.38 -1.72
CA ALA A 91 -30.19 -1.86 -1.16
C ALA A 91 -29.51 -0.85 -2.11
N SER A 92 -28.98 0.24 -1.54
CA SER A 92 -28.16 1.18 -2.31
C SER A 92 -26.76 0.61 -2.57
N ARG A 93 -26.05 1.10 -3.61
CA ARG A 93 -24.68 0.66 -3.94
C ARG A 93 -23.72 0.76 -2.76
N LEU A 94 -23.80 1.84 -1.99
CA LEU A 94 -22.94 2.02 -0.82
C LEU A 94 -23.26 1.05 0.31
N TYR A 95 -24.53 0.74 0.49
CA TYR A 95 -24.98 -0.27 1.45
C TYR A 95 -24.48 -1.66 1.03
N THR A 96 -24.69 -2.05 -0.23
CA THR A 96 -24.21 -3.31 -0.81
C THR A 96 -22.69 -3.43 -0.68
N LEU A 97 -21.93 -2.39 -1.03
CA LEU A 97 -20.48 -2.39 -0.84
C LEU A 97 -20.11 -2.69 0.62
N ARG A 98 -20.73 -2.00 1.59
CA ARG A 98 -20.35 -2.11 3.01
C ARG A 98 -20.83 -3.39 3.67
N ARG A 99 -22.02 -3.88 3.31
CA ARG A 99 -22.68 -5.00 4.01
C ARG A 99 -22.59 -6.34 3.30
N VAL A 100 -22.35 -6.34 1.99
CA VAL A 100 -22.23 -7.56 1.20
C VAL A 100 -20.79 -7.74 0.71
N VAL A 101 -20.28 -6.79 -0.08
CA VAL A 101 -19.01 -6.96 -0.79
C VAL A 101 -17.81 -6.92 0.17
N LEU A 102 -17.72 -5.93 1.06
CA LEU A 102 -16.57 -5.79 1.95
C LEU A 102 -16.37 -6.96 2.92
N PRO A 103 -17.41 -7.51 3.56
CA PRO A 103 -17.26 -8.71 4.37
C PRO A 103 -16.73 -9.92 3.58
N LEU A 104 -17.22 -10.13 2.36
CA LEU A 104 -16.77 -11.21 1.48
C LEU A 104 -15.33 -10.95 0.95
N ALA A 105 -14.98 -9.68 0.72
CA ALA A 105 -13.64 -9.26 0.30
C ALA A 105 -12.63 -9.21 1.45
N LEU A 106 -13.03 -9.45 2.69
CA LEU A 106 -12.16 -9.27 3.87
C LEU A 106 -10.82 -10.00 3.77
N PRO A 107 -10.73 -11.27 3.30
CA PRO A 107 -9.44 -11.92 3.10
C PRO A 107 -8.55 -11.16 2.11
N GLY A 108 -9.10 -10.72 0.99
CA GLY A 108 -8.41 -9.90 0.00
C GLY A 108 -7.97 -8.54 0.53
N LEU A 109 -8.83 -7.88 1.32
CA LEU A 109 -8.50 -6.62 1.98
C LEU A 109 -7.31 -6.76 2.92
N ILE A 110 -7.25 -7.85 3.69
CA ILE A 110 -6.13 -8.13 4.58
C ILE A 110 -4.84 -8.31 3.80
N VAL A 111 -4.87 -9.11 2.71
CA VAL A 111 -3.70 -9.32 1.85
C VAL A 111 -3.20 -8.01 1.25
N VAL A 112 -4.10 -7.18 0.71
CA VAL A 112 -3.75 -5.86 0.14
C VAL A 112 -3.20 -4.93 1.22
N SER A 113 -3.78 -4.92 2.41
CA SER A 113 -3.31 -4.11 3.54
C SER A 113 -1.89 -4.47 3.96
N ILE A 114 -1.58 -5.78 4.01
CA ILE A 114 -0.22 -6.26 4.30
C ILE A 114 0.75 -5.81 3.22
N ALA A 115 0.40 -6.00 1.94
CA ALA A 115 1.25 -5.64 0.82
C ALA A 115 1.56 -4.12 0.81
N VAL A 116 0.54 -3.29 1.03
CA VAL A 116 0.69 -1.84 1.12
C VAL A 116 1.50 -1.44 2.36
N PHE A 117 1.29 -2.10 3.50
CA PHE A 117 2.05 -1.85 4.72
C PHE A 117 3.54 -2.16 4.53
N ILE A 118 3.86 -3.33 3.96
CA ILE A 118 5.25 -3.72 3.68
C ILE A 118 5.88 -2.73 2.69
N GLY A 119 5.15 -2.34 1.64
CA GLY A 119 5.59 -1.33 0.70
C GLY A 119 5.88 0.01 1.36
N ALA A 120 4.98 0.49 2.23
CA ALA A 120 5.16 1.73 2.97
C ALA A 120 6.35 1.65 3.93
N TYR A 121 6.50 0.53 4.62
CA TYR A 121 7.54 0.36 5.63
C TYR A 121 8.94 0.20 5.03
N ALA A 122 9.08 -0.63 3.98
CA ALA A 122 10.38 -1.01 3.45
C ALA A 122 10.88 -0.10 2.31
N GLN A 123 9.98 0.41 1.46
CA GLN A 123 10.38 1.08 0.22
C GLN A 123 10.54 2.59 0.35
N GLN A 124 10.06 3.21 1.42
CA GLN A 124 10.12 4.68 1.57
C GLN A 124 11.45 5.20 2.13
N PHE A 125 12.44 4.35 2.26
CA PHE A 125 13.76 4.71 2.77
C PHE A 125 14.36 5.92 2.03
N LEU A 126 14.39 5.91 0.69
CA LEU A 126 14.96 7.01 -0.10
C LEU A 126 14.24 8.34 0.13
N PHE A 127 12.93 8.32 0.29
CA PHE A 127 12.15 9.52 0.60
C PHE A 127 12.46 10.02 2.02
N ALA A 128 12.59 9.09 2.96
CA ALA A 128 12.87 9.42 4.35
C ALA A 128 14.19 10.19 4.51
N ILE A 129 15.28 9.67 3.98
CA ILE A 129 16.61 10.29 4.10
C ILE A 129 16.72 11.60 3.31
N THR A 130 15.89 11.76 2.24
CA THR A 130 15.93 12.95 1.39
C THR A 130 15.03 14.06 1.91
N PHE A 131 13.84 13.74 2.41
CA PHE A 131 12.82 14.72 2.77
C PHE A 131 12.79 15.04 4.26
N ASN A 132 13.24 14.11 5.11
CA ASN A 132 13.24 14.25 6.56
C ASN A 132 14.68 14.13 7.12
N GLN A 133 15.32 15.26 7.32
CA GLN A 133 16.66 15.34 7.92
C GLN A 133 16.60 15.35 9.45
N THR A 134 15.43 15.65 10.02
CA THR A 134 15.22 15.66 11.47
C THR A 134 14.86 14.25 11.95
N ARG A 135 15.58 13.76 12.95
CA ARG A 135 15.42 12.42 13.55
C ARG A 135 13.98 12.07 13.91
N GLU A 136 13.25 13.03 14.44
CA GLU A 136 11.88 12.87 14.91
C GLU A 136 10.92 12.35 13.81
N TYR A 137 11.20 12.70 12.55
CA TYR A 137 10.33 12.36 11.41
C TYR A 137 10.90 11.26 10.54
N GLN A 138 12.01 10.64 10.95
CA GLN A 138 12.60 9.53 10.21
C GLN A 138 11.97 8.19 10.63
N PRO A 139 11.53 7.36 9.68
CA PRO A 139 11.11 6.00 9.97
C PRO A 139 12.32 5.14 10.35
N LEU A 140 12.07 4.09 11.11
CA LEU A 140 13.09 3.22 11.66
C LEU A 140 14.08 2.66 10.62
N PRO A 141 13.67 2.26 9.38
CA PRO A 141 14.63 1.84 8.36
C PRO A 141 15.62 2.93 7.94
N ALA A 142 15.23 4.21 8.00
CA ALA A 142 16.13 5.31 7.69
C ALA A 142 17.12 5.56 8.84
N GLY A 143 16.72 5.34 10.08
CA GLY A 143 17.58 5.46 11.25
C GLY A 143 18.75 4.48 11.26
N LEU A 144 18.68 3.37 10.53
CA LEU A 144 19.79 2.42 10.41
C LEU A 144 21.06 3.06 9.78
N PHE A 145 20.88 4.10 8.97
CA PHE A 145 22.00 4.81 8.36
C PHE A 145 22.83 5.64 9.35
N GLU A 146 22.29 5.94 10.53
CA GLU A 146 23.04 6.64 11.56
C GLU A 146 24.19 5.80 12.15
N PHE A 147 24.09 4.47 12.03
CA PHE A 147 25.16 3.55 12.45
C PHE A 147 26.32 3.46 11.45
N ILE A 148 26.16 4.09 10.28
CA ILE A 148 27.21 4.20 9.26
C ILE A 148 27.97 5.50 9.50
N GLY A 149 29.01 5.45 10.32
CA GLY A 149 29.90 6.60 10.56
C GLY A 149 30.85 6.87 9.40
N TYR A 150 31.50 8.03 9.42
CA TYR A 150 32.39 8.48 8.34
C TYR A 150 33.64 7.59 8.18
N GLN A 151 34.10 6.94 9.26
CA GLN A 151 35.32 6.11 9.27
C GLN A 151 35.10 4.66 9.70
N SER A 152 33.95 4.34 10.26
CA SER A 152 33.64 3.01 10.74
C SER A 152 32.12 2.77 10.77
N VAL A 153 31.73 1.51 10.62
CA VAL A 153 30.35 1.05 10.77
C VAL A 153 30.25 0.32 12.10
N THR A 154 29.33 0.72 12.95
CA THR A 154 29.04 0.02 14.21
C THR A 154 28.13 -1.17 13.93
N TRP A 155 28.68 -2.25 13.38
CA TRP A 155 27.95 -3.40 12.89
C TRP A 155 27.04 -4.04 13.95
N ASN A 156 27.52 -4.16 15.20
CA ASN A 156 26.75 -4.79 16.26
C ASN A 156 25.47 -4.01 16.58
N GLU A 157 25.58 -2.68 16.68
CA GLU A 157 24.45 -1.80 16.97
C GLU A 157 23.49 -1.73 15.77
N MET A 158 24.03 -1.66 14.55
CA MET A 158 23.23 -1.67 13.33
C MET A 158 22.43 -2.97 13.18
N MET A 159 23.03 -4.12 13.47
CA MET A 159 22.32 -5.41 13.41
C MET A 159 21.25 -5.50 14.50
N ALA A 160 21.51 -5.04 15.72
CA ALA A 160 20.51 -4.98 16.79
C ALA A 160 19.33 -4.08 16.41
N ALA A 161 19.61 -2.90 15.85
CA ALA A 161 18.58 -1.98 15.37
C ALA A 161 17.80 -2.56 14.17
N ALA A 162 18.46 -3.25 13.24
CA ALA A 162 17.82 -3.93 12.13
C ALA A 162 16.87 -5.04 12.59
N LEU A 163 17.28 -5.86 13.56
CA LEU A 163 16.41 -6.87 14.18
C LEU A 163 15.16 -6.21 14.80
N THR A 164 15.36 -5.13 15.54
CA THR A 164 14.24 -4.36 16.11
C THR A 164 13.32 -3.82 15.03
N GLY A 165 13.88 -3.38 13.90
CA GLY A 165 13.13 -2.89 12.75
C GLY A 165 12.30 -3.95 12.03
N VAL A 166 12.74 -5.19 12.03
CA VAL A 166 11.99 -6.31 11.39
C VAL A 166 10.83 -6.79 12.27
N LEU A 167 10.93 -6.63 13.61
CA LEU A 167 9.92 -7.14 14.54
C LEU A 167 8.47 -6.71 14.22
N PRO A 168 8.15 -5.42 13.95
CA PRO A 168 6.78 -5.02 13.65
C PRO A 168 6.21 -5.73 12.41
N VAL A 169 7.03 -5.85 11.37
CA VAL A 169 6.62 -6.54 10.12
C VAL A 169 6.41 -8.02 10.38
N MET A 170 7.33 -8.65 11.12
CA MET A 170 7.24 -10.08 11.46
C MET A 170 6.00 -10.37 12.31
N VAL A 171 5.72 -9.55 13.31
CA VAL A 171 4.53 -9.69 14.16
C VAL A 171 3.25 -9.58 13.32
N ILE A 172 3.12 -8.55 12.50
CA ILE A 172 1.96 -8.38 11.62
C ILE A 172 1.83 -9.57 10.68
N PHE A 173 2.93 -10.03 10.08
CA PHE A 173 2.92 -11.18 9.19
C PHE A 173 2.46 -12.45 9.88
N LEU A 174 2.96 -12.75 11.09
CA LEU A 174 2.58 -13.95 11.85
C LEU A 174 1.09 -14.00 12.18
N PHE A 175 0.49 -12.85 12.51
CA PHE A 175 -0.95 -12.79 12.77
C PHE A 175 -1.80 -12.93 11.51
N LEU A 176 -1.31 -12.41 10.38
CA LEU A 176 -2.10 -12.28 9.16
C LEU A 176 -1.79 -13.37 8.11
N GLN A 177 -0.73 -14.18 8.28
CA GLN A 177 -0.34 -15.25 7.34
C GLN A 177 -1.47 -16.26 7.03
N LYS A 178 -2.34 -16.53 8.01
CA LYS A 178 -3.49 -17.42 7.80
C LYS A 178 -4.46 -16.93 6.72
N TYR A 179 -4.60 -15.61 6.58
CA TYR A 179 -5.44 -15.01 5.54
C TYR A 179 -4.77 -15.00 4.17
N LEU A 180 -3.42 -14.92 4.15
CA LEU A 180 -2.63 -15.07 2.91
C LEU A 180 -2.79 -16.47 2.35
N ILE A 181 -2.66 -17.51 3.19
CA ILE A 181 -2.82 -18.91 2.78
C ILE A 181 -4.24 -19.16 2.27
N ALA A 182 -5.26 -18.72 3.02
CA ALA A 182 -6.65 -18.86 2.60
C ALA A 182 -6.96 -18.14 1.27
N GLY A 183 -6.36 -16.98 1.03
CA GLY A 183 -6.53 -16.25 -0.24
C GLY A 183 -5.84 -16.91 -1.43
N LEU A 184 -4.71 -17.59 -1.23
CA LEU A 184 -3.97 -18.32 -2.28
C LEU A 184 -4.65 -19.66 -2.61
N THR A 185 -5.14 -20.40 -1.61
CA THR A 185 -5.80 -21.69 -1.81
C THR A 185 -7.17 -21.57 -2.49
N ALA A 186 -7.93 -20.50 -2.21
CA ALA A 186 -9.18 -20.21 -2.89
C ALA A 186 -9.03 -19.96 -4.41
N GLY A 187 -7.81 -19.66 -4.87
CA GLY A 187 -7.47 -19.51 -6.30
C GLY A 187 -6.87 -20.74 -6.96
N ALA A 188 -6.45 -21.74 -6.18
CA ALA A 188 -5.74 -22.92 -6.68
C ALA A 188 -6.66 -24.14 -6.92
N VAL A 189 -7.87 -24.14 -6.35
CA VAL A 189 -8.85 -25.19 -6.58
C VAL A 189 -9.79 -24.73 -7.69
N LYS A 190 -9.34 -24.83 -8.94
CA LYS A 190 -10.17 -24.95 -10.13
C LYS A 190 -9.96 -26.36 -10.63
N GLU A 191 -10.84 -27.27 -10.22
CA GLU A 191 -11.19 -28.40 -11.05
C GLU A 191 -12.21 -27.97 -12.10
#